data_8c065e9747e5d144fecdba3249c39784
#
_entry.id   8c065e9747e5d144fecdba3249c39784
#
_cell.length_a   1.000
_cell.length_b   1.000
_cell.length_c   1.000
_cell.angle_alpha   90.00
_cell.angle_beta   90.00
_cell.angle_gamma   90.00
#
_symmetry.space_group_name_H-M   'P 1'
#
loop_
_entity.id
_entity.type
_entity.pdbx_description
1 polymer ?
#
loop_
_entity_poly.entity_id
_entity_poly.type
_entity_poly.pdbx_seq_one_letter_code
_entity_poly.pdbx_strand_id
1 'polypeptide(L)'
;MKSSKYPFNKIANLLLLLFISSICSAEYLDNLSIKKIIDGDTVHVFHQDETYKVRLIEIDAPERNQPYGRDSTNYLKFLLKEGKVDVEISGTDRYGRKLGRLYWKGRDINREMVTAGYAWVYDDYVTDRSFYENQSKARKLKKGLWKDSNSIPPWEWRKRKK
;
A
#
# COMPACT_ATOMS: atom_id res chain seq x y z
N MET A 1 75.81 2.50 -33.36
CA MET A 1 74.51 1.87 -33.65
C MET A 1 73.77 1.83 -32.33
N LYS A 2 72.81 2.77 -32.09
CA LYS A 2 72.08 2.90 -30.85
C LYS A 2 70.60 2.55 -31.11
N SER A 3 70.16 1.49 -30.47
CA SER A 3 68.78 1.03 -30.45
C SER A 3 67.95 1.94 -29.54
N SER A 4 66.94 2.61 -30.10
CA SER A 4 65.96 3.39 -29.37
C SER A 4 64.79 2.49 -28.96
N LYS A 5 64.59 2.29 -27.64
CA LYS A 5 63.45 1.66 -27.06
C LYS A 5 62.44 2.72 -26.65
N TYR A 6 61.27 2.77 -27.31
CA TYR A 6 60.14 3.55 -26.83
C TYR A 6 59.29 2.71 -25.86
N PRO A 7 58.91 3.22 -24.69
CA PRO A 7 57.99 2.53 -23.82
C PRO A 7 56.55 2.73 -24.27
N PHE A 8 55.84 1.63 -24.40
CA PHE A 8 54.43 1.56 -24.68
C PHE A 8 53.63 2.07 -23.47
N ASN A 9 53.01 3.27 -23.59
CA ASN A 9 52.15 3.82 -22.59
C ASN A 9 50.80 3.10 -22.65
N LYS A 10 50.53 2.22 -21.70
CA LYS A 10 49.23 1.61 -21.47
C LYS A 10 48.36 2.66 -20.79
N ILE A 11 47.54 3.35 -21.56
CA ILE A 11 46.43 4.14 -21.02
C ILE A 11 45.36 3.15 -20.63
N ALA A 12 45.28 2.88 -19.35
CA ALA A 12 44.17 2.13 -18.77
C ALA A 12 42.92 3.01 -18.79
N ASN A 13 41.99 2.76 -19.75
CA ASN A 13 40.67 3.32 -19.72
C ASN A 13 39.91 2.73 -18.53
N LEU A 14 39.85 3.47 -17.44
CA LEU A 14 39.00 3.21 -16.30
C LEU A 14 37.58 3.66 -16.65
N LEU A 15 36.79 2.76 -17.26
CA LEU A 15 35.36 2.92 -17.44
C LEU A 15 34.71 2.86 -16.06
N LEU A 16 34.47 4.04 -15.48
CA LEU A 16 33.68 4.22 -14.27
C LEU A 16 32.21 3.98 -14.66
N LEU A 17 31.74 2.73 -14.54
CA LEU A 17 30.32 2.37 -14.61
C LEU A 17 29.61 3.01 -13.41
N LEU A 18 29.02 4.20 -13.65
CA LEU A 18 28.05 4.80 -12.74
C LEU A 18 26.79 3.90 -12.74
N PHE A 19 26.73 2.98 -11.80
CA PHE A 19 25.45 2.35 -11.43
C PHE A 19 24.57 3.42 -10.82
N ILE A 20 23.72 4.04 -11.64
CA ILE A 20 22.59 4.84 -11.16
C ILE A 20 21.59 3.81 -10.62
N SER A 21 21.71 3.45 -9.35
CA SER A 21 20.65 2.76 -8.65
C SER A 21 19.46 3.71 -8.61
N SER A 22 18.44 3.42 -9.40
CA SER A 22 17.15 4.09 -9.29
C SER A 22 16.60 3.80 -7.89
N ILE A 23 16.82 4.71 -6.96
CA ILE A 23 16.20 4.66 -5.65
C ILE A 23 14.72 4.89 -5.95
N CYS A 24 13.93 3.81 -5.89
CA CYS A 24 12.47 3.90 -5.88
C CYS A 24 12.09 4.59 -4.56
N SER A 25 12.11 5.92 -4.57
CA SER A 25 11.65 6.73 -3.45
C SER A 25 10.13 6.67 -3.44
N ALA A 26 9.53 6.33 -2.31
CA ALA A 26 8.11 6.48 -2.13
C ALA A 26 7.75 7.96 -2.36
N GLU A 27 6.73 8.21 -3.17
CA GLU A 27 6.19 9.54 -3.40
C GLU A 27 5.22 9.88 -2.25
N TYR A 28 5.47 10.99 -1.56
CA TYR A 28 4.60 11.44 -0.48
C TYR A 28 3.80 12.66 -0.92
N LEU A 29 2.47 12.53 -0.87
CA LEU A 29 1.53 13.60 -1.18
C LEU A 29 0.75 13.96 0.09
N ASP A 30 0.68 15.24 0.40
CA ASP A 30 0.02 15.74 1.60
C ASP A 30 -1.30 16.46 1.29
N ASN A 31 -2.18 16.51 2.29
CA ASN A 31 -3.42 17.29 2.29
C ASN A 31 -4.38 17.01 1.10
N LEU A 32 -4.45 15.76 0.63
CA LEU A 32 -5.35 15.36 -0.44
C LEU A 32 -6.81 15.34 0.04
N SER A 33 -7.73 15.72 -0.85
CA SER A 33 -9.17 15.62 -0.56
C SER A 33 -9.72 14.24 -0.91
N ILE A 34 -10.48 13.63 0.00
CA ILE A 34 -11.23 12.41 -0.29
C ILE A 34 -12.39 12.76 -1.22
N LYS A 35 -12.38 12.23 -2.43
CA LYS A 35 -13.45 12.39 -3.41
C LYS A 35 -14.52 11.30 -3.29
N LYS A 36 -14.09 10.06 -3.07
CA LYS A 36 -14.98 8.89 -2.96
C LYS A 36 -14.29 7.74 -2.26
N ILE A 37 -15.00 7.04 -1.41
CA ILE A 37 -14.58 5.75 -0.85
C ILE A 37 -15.34 4.66 -1.60
N ILE A 38 -14.62 3.74 -2.24
CA ILE A 38 -15.17 2.69 -3.11
C ILE A 38 -15.57 1.48 -2.27
N ASP A 39 -14.64 1.01 -1.44
CA ASP A 39 -14.79 -0.14 -0.53
C ASP A 39 -13.88 0.05 0.69
N GLY A 40 -13.58 -1.03 1.42
CA GLY A 40 -12.78 -0.96 2.66
C GLY A 40 -11.28 -0.75 2.45
N ASP A 41 -10.79 -0.75 1.21
CA ASP A 41 -9.36 -0.59 0.92
C ASP A 41 -9.06 0.18 -0.39
N THR A 42 -10.08 0.81 -0.97
CA THR A 42 -9.92 1.59 -2.20
C THR A 42 -10.63 2.93 -2.07
N VAL A 43 -9.89 4.01 -2.30
CA VAL A 43 -10.40 5.39 -2.28
C VAL A 43 -10.03 6.15 -3.54
N HIS A 44 -10.80 7.16 -3.87
CA HIS A 44 -10.42 8.20 -4.83
C HIS A 44 -10.07 9.46 -4.04
N VAL A 45 -8.88 9.97 -4.29
CA VAL A 45 -8.38 11.23 -3.73
C VAL A 45 -8.15 12.25 -4.84
N PHE A 46 -8.22 13.51 -4.48
CA PHE A 46 -8.04 14.64 -5.40
C PHE A 46 -6.86 15.50 -4.92
N HIS A 47 -5.94 15.78 -5.83
CA HIS A 47 -4.76 16.60 -5.58
C HIS A 47 -4.37 17.34 -6.86
N GLN A 48 -4.15 18.66 -6.79
CA GLN A 48 -3.67 19.50 -7.92
C GLN A 48 -4.40 19.21 -9.24
N ASP A 49 -5.74 19.28 -9.23
CA ASP A 49 -6.63 19.05 -10.38
C ASP A 49 -6.69 17.61 -10.92
N GLU A 50 -5.98 16.67 -10.29
CA GLU A 50 -6.00 15.26 -10.65
C GLU A 50 -6.75 14.39 -9.64
N THR A 51 -7.35 13.31 -10.13
CA THR A 51 -8.00 12.30 -9.28
C THR A 51 -7.20 10.99 -9.34
N TYR A 52 -6.68 10.57 -8.21
CA TYR A 52 -5.97 9.30 -8.06
C TYR A 52 -6.91 8.25 -7.46
N LYS A 53 -6.87 7.04 -8.04
CA LYS A 53 -7.44 5.85 -7.40
C LYS A 53 -6.34 5.24 -6.55
N VAL A 54 -6.53 5.18 -5.24
CA VAL A 54 -5.55 4.61 -4.30
C VAL A 54 -6.07 3.30 -3.76
N ARG A 55 -5.28 2.22 -3.93
CA ARG A 55 -5.45 0.93 -3.27
C ARG A 55 -4.55 0.89 -2.04
N LEU A 56 -5.15 0.72 -0.89
CA LEU A 56 -4.44 0.63 0.38
C LEU A 56 -3.59 -0.65 0.39
N ILE A 57 -2.26 -0.48 0.53
CA ILE A 57 -1.31 -1.60 0.55
C ILE A 57 -1.36 -2.39 1.85
N GLU A 58 -0.80 -3.62 1.82
CA GLU A 58 -0.61 -4.51 2.96
C GLU A 58 -1.90 -5.06 3.58
N ILE A 59 -3.07 -4.58 3.14
CA ILE A 59 -4.37 -5.02 3.63
C ILE A 59 -5.27 -5.48 2.49
N ASP A 60 -6.24 -6.32 2.81
CA ASP A 60 -7.32 -6.73 1.89
C ASP A 60 -8.64 -6.70 2.66
N ALA A 61 -9.55 -5.84 2.24
CA ALA A 61 -10.84 -5.66 2.89
C ALA A 61 -11.90 -6.58 2.28
N PRO A 62 -12.90 -7.02 3.05
CA PRO A 62 -14.02 -7.79 2.50
C PRO A 62 -14.67 -7.06 1.34
N GLU A 63 -14.96 -7.81 0.26
CA GLU A 63 -15.65 -7.30 -0.93
C GLU A 63 -17.04 -6.75 -0.57
N ARG A 64 -17.56 -5.78 -1.33
CA ARG A 64 -18.86 -5.12 -1.02
C ARG A 64 -20.03 -6.08 -0.80
N ASN A 65 -20.00 -7.23 -1.46
CA ASN A 65 -21.03 -8.29 -1.39
C ASN A 65 -20.59 -9.48 -0.54
N GLN A 66 -19.47 -9.36 0.18
CA GLN A 66 -19.01 -10.31 1.18
C GLN A 66 -19.55 -9.90 2.55
N PRO A 67 -19.77 -10.85 3.48
CA PRO A 67 -20.02 -10.52 4.89
C PRO A 67 -18.98 -9.52 5.41
N TYR A 68 -19.40 -8.51 6.16
CA TYR A 68 -18.60 -7.38 6.65
C TYR A 68 -18.05 -6.41 5.59
N GLY A 69 -18.33 -6.57 4.28
CA GLY A 69 -17.84 -5.65 3.25
C GLY A 69 -18.40 -4.24 3.37
N ARG A 70 -19.71 -4.12 3.72
CA ARG A 70 -20.34 -2.82 4.01
C ARG A 70 -19.79 -2.20 5.28
N ASP A 71 -19.58 -2.99 6.31
CA ASP A 71 -19.05 -2.52 7.61
C ASP A 71 -17.63 -2.01 7.45
N SER A 72 -16.78 -2.73 6.69
CA SER A 72 -15.43 -2.31 6.34
C SER A 72 -15.44 -0.96 5.59
N THR A 73 -16.27 -0.83 4.55
CA THR A 73 -16.44 0.44 3.82
C THR A 73 -16.90 1.58 4.74
N ASN A 74 -17.85 1.32 5.61
CA ASN A 74 -18.38 2.33 6.54
C ASN A 74 -17.35 2.73 7.60
N TYR A 75 -16.53 1.78 8.06
CA TYR A 75 -15.45 2.09 8.99
C TYR A 75 -14.37 2.96 8.34
N LEU A 76 -13.99 2.67 7.10
CA LEU A 76 -13.08 3.56 6.35
C LEU A 76 -13.66 4.97 6.17
N LYS A 77 -14.96 5.08 5.86
CA LYS A 77 -15.66 6.39 5.81
C LYS A 77 -15.62 7.11 7.15
N PHE A 78 -15.79 6.39 8.25
CA PHE A 78 -15.70 6.96 9.59
C PHE A 78 -14.29 7.50 9.89
N LEU A 79 -13.24 6.74 9.56
CA LEU A 79 -11.86 7.17 9.74
C LEU A 79 -11.51 8.44 8.92
N LEU A 80 -12.07 8.54 7.71
CA LEU A 80 -11.78 9.60 6.74
C LEU A 80 -12.86 10.68 6.68
N LYS A 81 -13.72 10.79 7.69
CA LYS A 81 -14.88 11.70 7.71
C LYS A 81 -14.55 13.18 7.54
N GLU A 82 -13.34 13.61 7.89
CA GLU A 82 -12.90 15.00 7.72
C GLU A 82 -12.47 15.32 6.29
N GLY A 83 -12.44 14.31 5.40
CA GLY A 83 -12.24 14.49 3.97
C GLY A 83 -10.82 14.84 3.52
N LYS A 84 -9.83 14.76 4.42
CA LYS A 84 -8.42 15.05 4.15
C LYS A 84 -7.53 13.90 4.58
N VAL A 85 -6.48 13.62 3.76
CA VAL A 85 -5.49 12.58 4.02
C VAL A 85 -4.14 12.94 3.41
N ASP A 86 -3.08 12.35 3.95
CA ASP A 86 -1.78 12.26 3.30
C ASP A 86 -1.63 10.86 2.72
N VAL A 87 -0.89 10.72 1.63
CA VAL A 87 -0.70 9.45 0.92
C VAL A 87 0.77 9.21 0.64
N GLU A 88 1.30 8.11 1.14
CA GLU A 88 2.59 7.57 0.76
C GLU A 88 2.40 6.56 -0.37
N ILE A 89 2.83 6.90 -1.59
CA ILE A 89 2.68 6.07 -2.79
C ILE A 89 3.94 5.24 -2.99
N SER A 90 3.81 3.92 -3.01
CA SER A 90 4.90 2.97 -3.26
C SER A 90 4.95 2.45 -4.69
N GLY A 91 3.93 2.71 -5.51
CA GLY A 91 3.88 2.25 -6.90
C GLY A 91 2.51 2.39 -7.55
N THR A 92 2.35 1.71 -8.66
CA THR A 92 1.08 1.66 -9.42
C THR A 92 0.84 0.23 -9.88
N ASP A 93 -0.38 -0.28 -9.69
CA ASP A 93 -0.73 -1.62 -10.13
C ASP A 93 -1.10 -1.69 -11.63
N ARG A 94 -1.30 -2.91 -12.13
CA ARG A 94 -1.69 -3.15 -13.54
C ARG A 94 -3.03 -2.55 -13.95
N TYR A 95 -3.84 -2.10 -13.00
CA TYR A 95 -5.13 -1.45 -13.24
C TYR A 95 -5.05 0.07 -13.16
N GLY A 96 -3.84 0.63 -13.02
CA GLY A 96 -3.60 2.06 -12.91
C GLY A 96 -3.95 2.67 -11.55
N ARG A 97 -4.16 1.82 -10.51
CA ARG A 97 -4.36 2.32 -9.15
C ARG A 97 -3.01 2.59 -8.49
N LYS A 98 -2.89 3.73 -7.82
CA LYS A 98 -1.75 4.00 -6.95
C LYS A 98 -1.79 3.04 -5.76
N LEU A 99 -0.67 2.40 -5.47
CA LEU A 99 -0.50 1.56 -4.30
C LEU A 99 0.00 2.45 -3.17
N GLY A 100 -0.76 2.60 -2.09
CA GLY A 100 -0.41 3.60 -1.10
C GLY A 100 -0.85 3.27 0.33
N ARG A 101 -0.21 3.99 1.24
CA ARG A 101 -0.57 4.02 2.65
C ARG A 101 -1.18 5.39 2.94
N LEU A 102 -2.35 5.41 3.57
CA LEU A 102 -3.04 6.63 3.94
C LEU A 102 -2.70 7.02 5.37
N TYR A 103 -2.48 8.31 5.56
CA TYR A 103 -2.32 8.88 6.89
C TYR A 103 -3.34 10.00 7.12
N TRP A 104 -3.89 10.05 8.31
CA TRP A 104 -4.70 11.16 8.77
C TRP A 104 -4.22 11.63 10.14
N LYS A 105 -3.74 12.87 10.21
CA LYS A 105 -3.12 13.43 11.43
C LYS A 105 -2.05 12.50 12.01
N GLY A 106 -1.19 11.95 11.15
CA GLY A 106 -0.10 11.05 11.51
C GLY A 106 -0.52 9.62 11.86
N ARG A 107 -1.82 9.28 11.82
CA ARG A 107 -2.32 7.91 12.05
C ARG A 107 -2.33 7.13 10.75
N ASP A 108 -1.73 5.94 10.76
CA ASP A 108 -1.76 4.98 9.65
C ASP A 108 -3.15 4.36 9.53
N ILE A 109 -3.91 4.75 8.50
CA ILE A 109 -5.28 4.30 8.26
C ILE A 109 -5.34 2.84 7.84
N ASN A 110 -4.35 2.37 7.07
CA ASN A 110 -4.26 0.96 6.67
C ASN A 110 -4.16 0.07 7.93
N ARG A 111 -3.32 0.46 8.87
CA ARG A 111 -3.15 -0.22 10.17
C ARG A 111 -4.41 -0.16 11.04
N GLU A 112 -5.09 0.99 11.07
CA GLU A 112 -6.34 1.15 11.81
C GLU A 112 -7.43 0.19 11.32
N MET A 113 -7.53 -0.03 10.00
CA MET A 113 -8.48 -0.98 9.41
C MET A 113 -8.25 -2.40 9.95
N VAL A 114 -6.99 -2.84 10.04
CA VAL A 114 -6.62 -4.15 10.60
C VAL A 114 -6.85 -4.22 12.11
N THR A 115 -6.43 -3.18 12.84
CA THR A 115 -6.54 -3.11 14.30
C THR A 115 -7.99 -3.14 14.79
N ALA A 116 -8.90 -2.55 14.00
CA ALA A 116 -10.32 -2.56 14.28
C ALA A 116 -11.04 -3.81 13.75
N GLY A 117 -10.36 -4.66 13.00
CA GLY A 117 -10.90 -5.90 12.45
C GLY A 117 -11.80 -5.68 11.23
N TYR A 118 -11.52 -4.69 10.39
CA TYR A 118 -12.27 -4.41 9.16
C TYR A 118 -11.46 -4.70 7.88
N ALA A 119 -10.21 -5.13 8.02
CA ALA A 119 -9.41 -5.66 6.93
C ALA A 119 -8.53 -6.82 7.41
N TRP A 120 -8.15 -7.69 6.49
CA TRP A 120 -7.14 -8.72 6.67
C TRP A 120 -5.77 -8.15 6.34
N VAL A 121 -4.71 -8.68 6.96
CA VAL A 121 -3.35 -8.52 6.44
C VAL A 121 -3.27 -9.32 5.15
N TYR A 122 -2.73 -8.71 4.08
CA TYR A 122 -2.61 -9.36 2.79
C TYR A 122 -1.22 -9.95 2.62
N ASP A 123 -1.10 -11.26 2.86
CA ASP A 123 0.18 -11.98 2.96
C ASP A 123 1.10 -11.78 1.76
N ASP A 124 0.55 -11.73 0.54
CA ASP A 124 1.32 -11.58 -0.70
C ASP A 124 1.97 -10.18 -0.85
N TYR A 125 1.51 -9.18 -0.08
CA TYR A 125 1.89 -7.78 -0.27
C TYR A 125 2.32 -7.07 1.01
N VAL A 126 2.26 -7.74 2.17
CA VAL A 126 2.68 -7.14 3.44
C VAL A 126 4.20 -7.08 3.54
N THR A 127 4.72 -5.90 3.79
CA THR A 127 6.15 -5.64 4.05
C THR A 127 6.41 -5.36 5.52
N ASP A 128 5.49 -4.64 6.18
CA ASP A 128 5.55 -4.37 7.63
C ASP A 128 4.88 -5.51 8.41
N ARG A 129 5.69 -6.43 8.91
CA ARG A 129 5.20 -7.62 9.64
C ARG A 129 4.49 -7.29 10.96
N SER A 130 4.59 -6.07 11.48
CA SER A 130 3.86 -5.66 12.69
C SER A 130 2.33 -5.63 12.49
N PHE A 131 1.84 -5.60 11.24
CA PHE A 131 0.43 -5.76 10.93
C PHE A 131 -0.16 -7.09 11.44
N TYR A 132 0.63 -8.17 11.45
CA TYR A 132 0.17 -9.47 11.99
C TYR A 132 -0.12 -9.41 13.49
N GLU A 133 0.63 -8.61 14.26
CA GLU A 133 0.34 -8.41 15.68
C GLU A 133 -0.99 -7.68 15.87
N ASN A 134 -1.25 -6.65 15.04
CA ASN A 134 -2.52 -5.92 15.03
C ASN A 134 -3.68 -6.87 14.72
N GLN A 135 -3.56 -7.68 13.66
CA GLN A 135 -4.58 -8.66 13.30
C GLN A 135 -4.80 -9.71 14.40
N SER A 136 -3.72 -10.23 14.99
CA SER A 136 -3.80 -11.19 16.08
C SER A 136 -4.55 -10.62 17.29
N LYS A 137 -4.27 -9.38 17.67
CA LYS A 137 -4.99 -8.67 18.74
C LYS A 137 -6.47 -8.47 18.39
N ALA A 138 -6.78 -8.06 17.15
CA ALA A 138 -8.16 -7.90 16.69
C ALA A 138 -8.94 -9.21 16.74
N ARG A 139 -8.32 -10.32 16.31
CA ARG A 139 -8.92 -11.69 16.40
C ARG A 139 -9.19 -12.10 17.84
N LYS A 140 -8.21 -11.97 18.73
CA LYS A 140 -8.36 -12.32 20.16
C LYS A 140 -9.49 -11.55 20.82
N LEU A 141 -9.66 -10.28 20.45
CA LEU A 141 -10.70 -9.39 20.98
C LEU A 141 -12.03 -9.49 20.20
N LYS A 142 -12.13 -10.38 19.23
CA LYS A 142 -13.32 -10.59 18.37
C LYS A 142 -13.85 -9.27 17.77
N LYS A 143 -12.94 -8.40 17.28
CA LYS A 143 -13.31 -7.11 16.68
C LYS A 143 -13.79 -7.28 15.24
N GLY A 144 -14.75 -6.43 14.82
CA GLY A 144 -15.21 -6.36 13.45
C GLY A 144 -15.59 -7.72 12.88
N LEU A 145 -14.96 -8.10 11.75
CA LEU A 145 -15.17 -9.38 11.06
C LEU A 145 -14.77 -10.61 11.90
N TRP A 146 -13.95 -10.43 12.94
CA TRP A 146 -13.50 -11.50 13.84
C TRP A 146 -14.55 -11.91 14.89
N LYS A 147 -15.73 -11.25 14.90
CA LYS A 147 -16.90 -11.73 15.65
C LYS A 147 -17.41 -13.07 15.10
N ASP A 148 -17.22 -13.26 13.79
CA ASP A 148 -17.55 -14.51 13.11
C ASP A 148 -16.28 -15.37 13.02
N SER A 149 -16.30 -16.53 13.64
CA SER A 149 -15.21 -17.53 13.59
C SER A 149 -14.97 -18.10 12.19
N ASN A 150 -15.96 -17.99 11.30
CA ASN A 150 -15.94 -18.51 9.94
C ASN A 150 -15.67 -17.40 8.89
N SER A 151 -15.16 -16.25 9.32
CA SER A 151 -14.81 -15.17 8.40
C SER A 151 -13.84 -15.66 7.33
N ILE A 152 -14.19 -15.39 6.07
CA ILE A 152 -13.44 -15.84 4.89
C ILE A 152 -12.57 -14.67 4.41
N PRO A 153 -11.28 -14.91 4.08
CA PRO A 153 -10.44 -13.88 3.50
C PRO A 153 -10.96 -13.42 2.13
N PRO A 154 -10.79 -12.12 1.76
CA PRO A 154 -11.30 -11.61 0.48
C PRO A 154 -10.74 -12.34 -0.74
N TRP A 155 -9.47 -12.74 -0.73
CA TRP A 155 -8.86 -13.51 -1.83
C TRP A 155 -9.48 -14.91 -2.00
N GLU A 156 -9.94 -15.55 -0.91
CA GLU A 156 -10.69 -16.81 -0.97
C GLU A 156 -12.13 -16.58 -1.47
N TRP A 157 -12.76 -15.49 -1.03
CA TRP A 157 -14.09 -15.10 -1.51
C TRP A 157 -14.13 -14.88 -3.02
N ARG A 158 -13.11 -14.21 -3.58
CA ARG A 158 -12.98 -13.98 -5.03
C ARG A 158 -12.84 -15.27 -5.82
N LYS A 159 -12.18 -16.30 -5.27
CA LYS A 159 -12.05 -17.62 -5.93
C LYS A 159 -13.37 -18.37 -6.04
N ARG A 160 -14.29 -18.21 -5.08
CA ARG A 160 -15.60 -18.91 -5.07
C ARG A 160 -16.58 -18.36 -6.10
N LYS A 161 -16.30 -17.24 -6.72
CA LYS A 161 -17.16 -16.57 -7.70
C LYS A 161 -16.73 -16.74 -9.15
N LYS A 162 -15.63 -17.44 -9.37
CA LYS A 162 -15.17 -17.87 -10.68
C LYS A 162 -15.71 -19.27 -10.97
#